data_1a473bdde1a291ea05b1b18bb2e769f7
#
_entry.id   1a473bdde1a291ea05b1b18bb2e769f7
#
_cell.length_a   1.000
_cell.length_b   1.000
_cell.length_c   1.000
_cell.angle_alpha   90.00
_cell.angle_beta   90.00
_cell.angle_gamma   90.00
#
_symmetry.space_group_name_H-M   'P 1'
#
loop_
_entity.id
_entity.type
_entity.pdbx_description
1 polymer ?
#
loop_
_entity_poly.entity_id
_entity_poly.type
_entity_poly.pdbx_seq_one_letter_code
_entity_poly.pdbx_strand_id
1 'polypeptide(L)'
;MTPETPKPPKKRTNKAEAAKAKQAVDKLVDNAKTELKKHSIGRPSSYDPVVAQQICELLSEGIPLREICRMEGMPAWRNIYFWMARDEDLSAHIARAREMGYDNIAEECLDIADNSTNDWMDREIRNARGQIEVTRVADTEHIQRSKLRIETRLKLLAKWKPEKYGDKTVITGDPNGAPIKTEESGSGRLFELIRNMEMSKRVTE
;
A
#
# COMPACT_ATOMS: atom_id res chain seq x y z
N MET A 1 45.12 -10.02 -76.98
CA MET A 1 43.77 -10.62 -76.89
C MET A 1 43.45 -10.79 -75.41
N THR A 2 42.74 -9.84 -74.87
CA THR A 2 42.26 -9.88 -73.47
C THR A 2 40.77 -10.23 -73.48
N PRO A 3 40.25 -11.19 -72.74
CA PRO A 3 38.83 -11.53 -72.71
C PRO A 3 38.03 -10.53 -71.89
N GLU A 4 36.97 -9.98 -72.49
CA GLU A 4 35.95 -9.17 -71.78
C GLU A 4 35.18 -9.96 -70.78
N THR A 5 35.08 -9.44 -69.56
CA THR A 5 34.20 -9.93 -68.54
C THR A 5 32.77 -9.46 -68.76
N PRO A 6 31.75 -10.34 -68.64
CA PRO A 6 30.33 -9.94 -68.81
C PRO A 6 29.85 -9.09 -67.69
N LYS A 7 29.18 -7.95 -68.00
CA LYS A 7 28.47 -7.06 -67.04
C LYS A 7 27.31 -7.80 -66.35
N PRO A 8 27.11 -7.62 -65.02
CA PRO A 8 26.00 -8.23 -64.31
C PRO A 8 24.66 -7.59 -64.73
N PRO A 9 23.58 -8.36 -64.76
CA PRO A 9 22.26 -7.88 -65.17
C PRO A 9 21.72 -6.83 -64.21
N LYS A 10 21.23 -5.69 -64.70
CA LYS A 10 20.53 -4.66 -63.93
C LYS A 10 19.22 -5.21 -63.40
N LYS A 11 19.12 -5.41 -62.09
CA LYS A 11 17.83 -5.74 -61.42
C LYS A 11 16.87 -4.57 -61.62
N ARG A 12 15.88 -4.75 -62.48
CA ARG A 12 14.68 -3.88 -62.55
C ARG A 12 13.88 -4.15 -61.25
N THR A 13 14.03 -3.29 -60.27
CA THR A 13 13.15 -3.29 -59.10
C THR A 13 11.76 -2.84 -59.56
N ASN A 14 10.82 -3.77 -59.59
CA ASN A 14 9.44 -3.48 -59.97
C ASN A 14 8.83 -2.52 -58.96
N LYS A 15 8.72 -1.25 -59.30
CA LYS A 15 8.08 -0.19 -58.53
C LYS A 15 6.64 -0.58 -58.10
N ALA A 16 5.99 -1.45 -58.93
CA ALA A 16 4.67 -2.01 -58.62
C ALA A 16 4.66 -3.04 -57.49
N GLU A 17 5.71 -3.86 -57.34
CA GLU A 17 5.81 -4.81 -56.20
C GLU A 17 6.12 -4.10 -54.90
N ALA A 18 6.95 -3.06 -54.92
CA ALA A 18 7.22 -2.24 -53.73
C ALA A 18 5.97 -1.48 -53.25
N ALA A 19 5.13 -1.01 -54.20
CA ALA A 19 3.86 -0.36 -53.89
C ALA A 19 2.85 -1.35 -53.27
N LYS A 20 2.74 -2.58 -53.79
CA LYS A 20 1.90 -3.65 -53.24
C LYS A 20 2.37 -4.10 -51.85
N ALA A 21 3.67 -4.20 -51.61
CA ALA A 21 4.23 -4.52 -50.31
C ALA A 21 3.94 -3.43 -49.27
N LYS A 22 4.05 -2.14 -49.64
CA LYS A 22 3.65 -1.03 -48.74
C LYS A 22 2.17 -1.07 -48.39
N GLN A 23 1.27 -1.27 -49.36
CA GLN A 23 -0.16 -1.39 -49.10
C GLN A 23 -0.52 -2.59 -48.24
N ALA A 24 0.20 -3.70 -48.34
CA ALA A 24 0.00 -4.87 -47.46
C ALA A 24 0.45 -4.57 -46.02
N VAL A 25 1.56 -3.87 -45.84
CA VAL A 25 2.05 -3.45 -44.51
C VAL A 25 1.08 -2.44 -43.87
N ASP A 26 0.61 -1.44 -44.60
CA ASP A 26 -0.35 -0.45 -44.11
C ASP A 26 -1.68 -1.12 -43.67
N LYS A 27 -2.17 -2.09 -44.43
CA LYS A 27 -3.35 -2.87 -44.02
C LYS A 27 -3.11 -3.71 -42.77
N LEU A 28 -1.93 -4.29 -42.61
CA LEU A 28 -1.59 -5.06 -41.38
C LEU A 28 -1.48 -4.14 -40.16
N VAL A 29 -0.92 -2.94 -40.33
CA VAL A 29 -0.83 -1.92 -39.25
C VAL A 29 -2.21 -1.41 -38.87
N ASP A 30 -3.10 -1.15 -39.83
CA ASP A 30 -4.47 -0.70 -39.56
C ASP A 30 -5.33 -1.81 -38.95
N ASN A 31 -5.17 -3.07 -39.35
CA ASN A 31 -5.79 -4.20 -38.71
C ASN A 31 -5.29 -4.38 -37.26
N ALA A 32 -3.98 -4.28 -37.02
CA ALA A 32 -3.42 -4.35 -35.67
C ALA A 32 -3.94 -3.21 -34.78
N LYS A 33 -4.03 -1.97 -35.28
CA LYS A 33 -4.64 -0.84 -34.57
C LYS A 33 -6.13 -1.06 -34.27
N THR A 34 -6.86 -1.71 -35.18
CA THR A 34 -8.29 -2.02 -35.02
C THR A 34 -8.49 -3.12 -33.97
N GLU A 35 -7.65 -4.15 -33.97
CA GLU A 35 -7.65 -5.20 -32.94
C GLU A 35 -7.28 -4.65 -31.55
N LEU A 36 -6.26 -3.78 -31.46
CA LEU A 36 -5.91 -3.08 -30.20
C LEU A 36 -7.07 -2.19 -29.69
N LYS A 37 -7.84 -1.56 -30.58
CA LYS A 37 -9.07 -0.82 -30.19
C LYS A 37 -10.22 -1.72 -29.76
N LYS A 38 -10.36 -2.91 -30.32
CA LYS A 38 -11.42 -3.87 -29.93
C LYS A 38 -11.27 -4.42 -28.51
N HIS A 39 -10.05 -4.48 -27.98
CA HIS A 39 -9.80 -4.88 -26.60
C HIS A 39 -10.08 -3.80 -25.55
N SER A 40 -10.45 -2.58 -25.94
CA SER A 40 -10.89 -1.52 -25.04
C SER A 40 -12.42 -1.40 -24.94
N ILE A 41 -13.17 -2.51 -25.12
CA ILE A 41 -14.61 -2.55 -24.91
C ILE A 41 -14.87 -2.65 -23.40
N GLY A 42 -14.87 -1.51 -22.75
CA GLY A 42 -15.25 -1.27 -21.36
C GLY A 42 -15.33 0.23 -21.15
N ARG A 43 -16.11 0.66 -20.17
CA ARG A 43 -16.07 2.08 -19.73
C ARG A 43 -14.60 2.46 -19.55
N PRO A 44 -14.12 3.59 -20.13
CA PRO A 44 -12.73 4.01 -19.99
C PRO A 44 -12.33 3.88 -18.52
N SER A 45 -11.22 3.20 -18.25
CA SER A 45 -10.67 3.15 -16.91
C SER A 45 -10.41 4.60 -16.51
N SER A 46 -11.00 5.05 -15.41
CA SER A 46 -10.68 6.36 -14.82
C SER A 46 -9.30 6.39 -14.17
N TYR A 47 -8.43 5.43 -14.51
CA TYR A 47 -7.07 5.36 -14.05
C TYR A 47 -6.24 6.46 -14.67
N ASP A 48 -5.68 7.32 -13.83
CA ASP A 48 -4.73 8.35 -14.18
C ASP A 48 -3.43 8.10 -13.40
N PRO A 49 -2.29 7.89 -14.08
CA PRO A 49 -1.01 7.68 -13.43
C PRO A 49 -0.59 8.84 -12.51
N VAL A 50 -0.94 10.08 -12.89
CA VAL A 50 -0.62 11.28 -12.09
C VAL A 50 -1.39 11.26 -10.77
N VAL A 51 -2.67 10.93 -10.83
CA VAL A 51 -3.51 10.78 -9.62
C VAL A 51 -3.03 9.61 -8.76
N ALA A 52 -2.61 8.49 -9.38
CA ALA A 52 -2.07 7.35 -8.65
C ALA A 52 -0.77 7.71 -7.91
N GLN A 53 0.11 8.48 -8.52
CA GLN A 53 1.31 8.99 -7.89
C GLN A 53 1.00 9.94 -6.73
N GLN A 54 0.08 10.89 -6.90
CA GLN A 54 -0.36 11.79 -5.83
C GLN A 54 -0.93 11.00 -4.63
N ILE A 55 -1.69 9.93 -4.88
CA ILE A 55 -2.18 9.06 -3.81
C ILE A 55 -1.01 8.42 -3.05
N CYS A 56 0.04 7.95 -3.74
CA CYS A 56 1.22 7.39 -3.10
C CYS A 56 1.96 8.44 -2.27
N GLU A 57 2.12 9.65 -2.76
CA GLU A 57 2.74 10.77 -2.05
C GLU A 57 1.99 11.08 -0.75
N LEU A 58 0.68 11.27 -0.81
CA LEU A 58 -0.16 11.56 0.36
C LEU A 58 -0.19 10.39 1.36
N LEU A 59 -0.16 9.14 0.88
CA LEU A 59 -0.05 7.96 1.75
C LEU A 59 1.30 7.92 2.47
N SER A 60 2.38 8.32 1.79
CA SER A 60 3.72 8.37 2.39
C SER A 60 3.84 9.47 3.45
N GLU A 61 3.03 10.53 3.37
CA GLU A 61 2.88 11.56 4.41
C GLU A 61 2.06 11.09 5.62
N GLY A 62 1.53 9.86 5.57
CA GLY A 62 0.73 9.30 6.66
C GLY A 62 -0.77 9.63 6.60
N ILE A 63 -1.24 10.28 5.52
CA ILE A 63 -2.66 10.61 5.35
C ILE A 63 -3.45 9.32 5.05
N PRO A 64 -4.53 9.02 5.79
CA PRO A 64 -5.33 7.83 5.57
C PRO A 64 -5.98 7.84 4.18
N LEU A 65 -5.97 6.70 3.48
CA LEU A 65 -6.57 6.57 2.14
C LEU A 65 -8.01 7.12 2.07
N ARG A 66 -8.78 6.96 3.15
CA ARG A 66 -10.16 7.43 3.22
C ARG A 66 -10.28 8.95 3.23
N GLU A 67 -9.29 9.63 3.77
CA GLU A 67 -9.19 11.08 3.77
C GLU A 67 -8.76 11.59 2.40
N ILE A 68 -7.77 10.94 1.79
CA ILE A 68 -7.34 11.23 0.41
C ILE A 68 -8.53 11.15 -0.55
N CYS A 69 -9.35 10.11 -0.47
CA CYS A 69 -10.53 9.96 -1.32
C CYS A 69 -11.64 11.02 -1.12
N ARG A 70 -11.55 11.84 -0.08
CA ARG A 70 -12.47 12.97 0.15
C ARG A 70 -11.98 14.27 -0.46
N MET A 71 -10.72 14.32 -0.86
CA MET A 71 -10.13 15.51 -1.49
C MET A 71 -10.71 15.70 -2.90
N GLU A 72 -10.78 16.93 -3.33
CA GLU A 72 -11.26 17.27 -4.66
C GLU A 72 -10.36 16.67 -5.74
N GLY A 73 -10.97 16.12 -6.78
CA GLY A 73 -10.25 15.46 -7.88
C GLY A 73 -9.78 14.03 -7.59
N MET A 74 -9.92 13.53 -6.36
CA MET A 74 -9.49 12.17 -6.03
C MET A 74 -10.56 11.11 -6.32
N PRO A 75 -10.15 9.90 -6.74
CA PRO A 75 -11.08 8.82 -7.03
C PRO A 75 -11.68 8.23 -5.75
N ALA A 76 -12.86 7.62 -5.90
CA ALA A 76 -13.43 6.84 -4.80
C ALA A 76 -12.52 5.68 -4.40
N TRP A 77 -12.45 5.36 -3.10
CA TRP A 77 -11.60 4.29 -2.56
C TRP A 77 -11.75 2.94 -3.29
N ARG A 78 -12.97 2.61 -3.73
CA ARG A 78 -13.26 1.38 -4.48
C ARG A 78 -12.49 1.32 -5.81
N ASN A 79 -12.33 2.44 -6.49
CA ASN A 79 -11.60 2.51 -7.76
C ASN A 79 -10.11 2.24 -7.53
N ILE A 80 -9.53 2.74 -6.44
CA ILE A 80 -8.14 2.51 -6.08
C ILE A 80 -7.87 1.02 -5.84
N TYR A 81 -8.72 0.34 -5.07
CA TYR A 81 -8.61 -1.11 -4.88
C TYR A 81 -8.79 -1.90 -6.18
N PHE A 82 -9.67 -1.43 -7.06
CA PHE A 82 -9.85 -2.04 -8.38
C PHE A 82 -8.59 -1.87 -9.26
N TRP A 83 -7.93 -0.71 -9.19
CA TRP A 83 -6.66 -0.49 -9.88
C TRP A 83 -5.55 -1.38 -9.31
N MET A 84 -5.41 -1.45 -8.00
CA MET A 84 -4.44 -2.33 -7.32
C MET A 84 -4.62 -3.81 -7.70
N ALA A 85 -5.87 -4.26 -7.87
CA ALA A 85 -6.16 -5.64 -8.27
C ALA A 85 -5.76 -5.96 -9.72
N ARG A 86 -5.57 -4.95 -10.57
CA ARG A 86 -5.22 -5.08 -11.99
C ARG A 86 -3.75 -4.77 -12.28
N ASP A 87 -3.13 -3.98 -11.43
CA ASP A 87 -1.78 -3.48 -11.57
C ASP A 87 -0.98 -3.82 -10.32
N GLU A 88 -0.11 -4.82 -10.45
CA GLU A 88 0.73 -5.32 -9.36
C GLU A 88 1.79 -4.30 -8.96
N ASP A 89 2.32 -3.54 -9.93
CA ASP A 89 3.31 -2.48 -9.68
C ASP A 89 2.68 -1.35 -8.85
N LEU A 90 1.47 -0.93 -9.19
CA LEU A 90 0.73 0.06 -8.42
C LEU A 90 0.43 -0.46 -7.00
N SER A 91 0.06 -1.72 -6.87
CA SER A 91 -0.17 -2.35 -5.56
C SER A 91 1.08 -2.33 -4.70
N ALA A 92 2.24 -2.65 -5.27
CA ALA A 92 3.53 -2.61 -4.59
C ALA A 92 3.93 -1.17 -4.20
N HIS A 93 3.69 -0.18 -5.06
CA HIS A 93 3.95 1.23 -4.77
C HIS A 93 3.09 1.74 -3.62
N ILE A 94 1.79 1.44 -3.62
CA ILE A 94 0.87 1.81 -2.53
C ILE A 94 1.26 1.14 -1.21
N ALA A 95 1.68 -0.13 -1.24
CA ALA A 95 2.15 -0.83 -0.05
C ALA A 95 3.39 -0.14 0.55
N ARG A 96 4.38 0.20 -0.29
CA ARG A 96 5.59 0.91 0.12
C ARG A 96 5.28 2.32 0.65
N ALA A 97 4.39 3.06 -0.03
CA ALA A 97 3.95 4.37 0.42
C ALA A 97 3.30 4.34 1.81
N ARG A 98 2.48 3.31 2.08
CA ARG A 98 1.91 3.10 3.41
C ARG A 98 2.96 2.80 4.48
N GLU A 99 3.98 2.02 4.14
CA GLU A 99 5.08 1.74 5.08
C GLU A 99 5.84 3.02 5.48
N MET A 100 6.12 3.90 4.51
CA MET A 100 6.70 5.21 4.78
C MET A 100 5.77 6.07 5.63
N GLY A 101 4.46 6.05 5.34
CA GLY A 101 3.45 6.77 6.11
C GLY A 101 3.35 6.31 7.57
N TYR A 102 3.66 5.05 7.88
CA TYR A 102 3.70 4.59 9.28
C TYR A 102 4.85 5.24 10.05
N ASP A 103 6.00 5.44 9.41
CA ASP A 103 7.13 6.13 10.00
C ASP A 103 6.78 7.60 10.28
N ASN A 104 6.15 8.28 9.33
CA ASN A 104 5.67 9.66 9.52
C ASN A 104 4.63 9.79 10.64
N ILE A 105 3.69 8.85 10.75
CA ILE A 105 2.72 8.82 11.86
C ILE A 105 3.44 8.64 13.22
N ALA A 106 4.52 7.84 13.27
CA ALA A 106 5.30 7.67 14.48
C ALA A 106 6.06 8.94 14.87
N GLU A 107 6.64 9.64 13.88
CA GLU A 107 7.32 10.93 14.08
C GLU A 107 6.33 12.03 14.52
N GLU A 108 5.13 12.08 13.94
CA GLU A 108 4.06 13.01 14.37
C GLU A 108 3.68 12.81 15.84
N CYS A 109 3.82 11.61 16.39
CA CYS A 109 3.58 11.39 17.82
C CYS A 109 4.59 12.15 18.70
N LEU A 110 5.83 12.31 18.26
CA LEU A 110 6.85 13.12 18.94
C LEU A 110 6.50 14.60 18.86
N ASP A 111 6.11 15.09 17.67
CA ASP A 111 5.69 16.48 17.49
C ASP A 111 4.49 16.84 18.37
N ILE A 112 3.53 15.92 18.52
CA ILE A 112 2.38 16.13 19.40
C ILE A 112 2.81 16.15 20.88
N ALA A 113 3.76 15.28 21.26
CA ALA A 113 4.25 15.19 22.64
C ALA A 113 5.05 16.43 23.05
N ASP A 114 5.85 16.98 22.13
CA ASP A 114 6.74 18.12 22.40
C ASP A 114 6.02 19.47 22.27
N ASN A 115 4.84 19.51 21.64
CA ASN A 115 4.07 20.73 21.44
C ASN A 115 3.23 21.10 22.67
N SER A 116 3.78 21.95 23.51
CA SER A 116 3.10 22.49 24.71
C SER A 116 2.32 23.79 24.49
N THR A 117 2.15 24.23 23.25
CA THR A 117 1.58 25.56 22.91
C THR A 117 0.17 25.77 23.48
N ASN A 118 -0.65 24.72 23.50
CA ASN A 118 -2.05 24.80 23.93
C ASN A 118 -2.28 24.11 25.29
N ASP A 119 -1.24 23.80 26.04
CA ASP A 119 -1.36 23.14 27.34
C ASP A 119 -1.86 24.09 28.45
N TRP A 120 -1.90 25.35 28.15
CA TRP A 120 -2.29 26.40 29.09
C TRP A 120 -3.40 27.26 28.51
N MET A 121 -4.40 27.55 29.36
CA MET A 121 -5.51 28.43 29.02
C MET A 121 -5.67 29.52 30.09
N ASP A 122 -6.11 30.70 29.68
CA ASP A 122 -6.49 31.77 30.59
C ASP A 122 -7.93 31.56 31.05
N ARG A 123 -8.14 31.45 32.37
CA ARG A 123 -9.45 31.27 32.99
C ARG A 123 -9.79 32.45 33.85
N GLU A 124 -10.94 33.03 33.60
CA GLU A 124 -11.50 34.06 34.49
C GLU A 124 -12.07 33.39 35.75
N ILE A 125 -11.50 33.74 36.89
CA ILE A 125 -11.95 33.25 38.20
C ILE A 125 -12.45 34.49 38.99
N ARG A 126 -13.66 34.38 39.57
CA ARG A 126 -14.17 35.37 40.47
C ARG A 126 -13.65 35.14 41.89
N ASN A 127 -12.86 36.07 42.42
CA ASN A 127 -12.33 35.97 43.77
C ASN A 127 -13.43 36.22 44.85
N ALA A 128 -13.09 35.94 46.10
CA ALA A 128 -14.04 36.13 47.23
C ALA A 128 -14.57 37.56 47.38
N ARG A 129 -13.96 38.57 46.75
CA ARG A 129 -14.35 39.96 46.73
C ARG A 129 -15.24 40.34 45.53
N GLY A 130 -15.58 39.33 44.68
CA GLY A 130 -16.41 39.53 43.48
C GLY A 130 -15.67 40.10 42.28
N GLN A 131 -14.35 40.28 42.36
CA GLN A 131 -13.53 40.80 41.27
C GLN A 131 -13.14 39.62 40.33
N ILE A 132 -13.10 39.90 39.02
CA ILE A 132 -12.64 38.93 38.01
C ILE A 132 -11.13 39.00 37.95
N GLU A 133 -10.50 37.87 38.18
CA GLU A 133 -9.05 37.68 38.06
C GLU A 133 -8.79 36.63 36.98
N VAL A 134 -7.88 36.96 36.03
CA VAL A 134 -7.48 36.03 34.97
C VAL A 134 -6.30 35.24 35.48
N THR A 135 -6.51 33.94 35.59
CA THR A 135 -5.44 33.01 36.06
C THR A 135 -5.13 32.03 34.95
N ARG A 136 -3.85 31.85 34.69
CA ARG A 136 -3.36 30.83 33.73
C ARG A 136 -3.42 29.45 34.36
N VAL A 137 -4.21 28.56 33.79
CA VAL A 137 -4.41 27.20 34.27
C VAL A 137 -4.07 26.19 33.16
N ALA A 138 -3.71 24.97 33.55
CA ALA A 138 -3.47 23.92 32.57
C ALA A 138 -4.79 23.52 31.86
N ASP A 139 -4.73 23.44 30.54
CA ASP A 139 -5.82 22.92 29.70
C ASP A 139 -5.79 21.38 29.73
N THR A 140 -6.46 20.83 30.73
CA THR A 140 -6.52 19.39 30.93
C THR A 140 -7.17 18.66 29.75
N GLU A 141 -8.14 19.28 29.06
CA GLU A 141 -8.80 18.68 27.91
C GLU A 141 -7.81 18.54 26.74
N HIS A 142 -7.05 19.59 26.44
CA HIS A 142 -6.06 19.56 25.37
C HIS A 142 -4.97 18.51 25.64
N ILE A 143 -4.44 18.48 26.86
CA ILE A 143 -3.41 17.51 27.28
C ILE A 143 -3.95 16.06 27.16
N GLN A 144 -5.17 15.79 27.64
CA GLN A 144 -5.77 14.46 27.53
C GLN A 144 -6.06 14.07 26.08
N ARG A 145 -6.47 15.00 25.25
CA ARG A 145 -6.68 14.76 23.80
C ARG A 145 -5.37 14.45 23.08
N SER A 146 -4.30 15.18 23.38
CA SER A 146 -2.96 14.92 22.83
C SER A 146 -2.46 13.52 23.23
N LYS A 147 -2.61 13.14 24.49
CA LYS A 147 -2.31 11.80 24.98
C LYS A 147 -3.11 10.72 24.25
N LEU A 148 -4.42 10.91 24.09
CA LEU A 148 -5.29 9.97 23.37
C LEU A 148 -4.88 9.81 21.91
N ARG A 149 -4.51 10.89 21.23
CA ARG A 149 -4.01 10.86 19.83
C ARG A 149 -2.75 10.01 19.73
N ILE A 150 -1.77 10.22 20.61
CA ILE A 150 -0.52 9.46 20.63
C ILE A 150 -0.80 7.98 20.92
N GLU A 151 -1.54 7.66 21.98
CA GLU A 151 -1.84 6.28 22.33
C GLU A 151 -2.58 5.53 21.23
N THR A 152 -3.54 6.18 20.57
CA THR A 152 -4.30 5.57 19.46
C THR A 152 -3.39 5.28 18.27
N ARG A 153 -2.51 6.22 17.90
CA ARG A 153 -1.55 6.03 16.80
C ARG A 153 -0.58 4.89 17.09
N LEU A 154 0.04 4.87 18.27
CA LEU A 154 0.98 3.81 18.66
C LEU A 154 0.31 2.43 18.67
N LYS A 155 -0.92 2.32 19.20
CA LYS A 155 -1.69 1.06 19.19
C LYS A 155 -2.03 0.60 17.77
N LEU A 156 -2.31 1.52 16.84
CA LEU A 156 -2.55 1.18 15.44
C LEU A 156 -1.26 0.76 14.73
N LEU A 157 -0.16 1.48 14.93
CA LEU A 157 1.15 1.15 14.37
C LEU A 157 1.62 -0.24 14.82
N ALA A 158 1.47 -0.58 16.10
CA ALA A 158 1.79 -1.90 16.61
C ALA A 158 0.99 -3.03 15.94
N LYS A 159 -0.25 -2.77 15.51
CA LYS A 159 -1.07 -3.74 14.77
C LYS A 159 -0.78 -3.79 13.28
N TRP A 160 -0.47 -2.64 12.66
CA TRP A 160 -0.21 -2.57 11.22
C TRP A 160 1.18 -3.08 10.85
N LYS A 161 2.17 -2.81 11.69
CA LYS A 161 3.56 -3.26 11.49
C LYS A 161 4.16 -3.76 12.81
N PRO A 162 3.75 -4.94 13.28
CA PRO A 162 4.17 -5.49 14.57
C PRO A 162 5.67 -5.75 14.63
N GLU A 163 6.31 -6.00 13.50
CA GLU A 163 7.75 -6.23 13.43
C GLU A 163 8.59 -5.03 13.86
N LYS A 164 8.10 -3.79 13.59
CA LYS A 164 8.80 -2.55 13.90
C LYS A 164 8.26 -1.87 15.15
N TYR A 165 6.94 -1.85 15.34
CA TYR A 165 6.25 -1.09 16.39
C TYR A 165 5.54 -1.96 17.42
N GLY A 166 5.55 -3.29 17.26
CA GLY A 166 4.94 -4.21 18.21
C GLY A 166 5.81 -4.47 19.44
N ASP A 167 5.16 -4.78 20.54
CA ASP A 167 5.85 -5.23 21.76
C ASP A 167 6.50 -6.59 21.47
N LYS A 168 7.82 -6.66 21.63
CA LYS A 168 8.58 -7.92 21.49
C LYS A 168 8.67 -8.61 22.82
N THR A 169 7.94 -9.69 23.00
CA THR A 169 8.10 -10.58 24.13
C THR A 169 9.10 -11.68 23.79
N VAL A 170 10.29 -11.65 24.37
CA VAL A 170 11.26 -12.72 24.23
C VAL A 170 11.04 -13.72 25.36
N ILE A 171 10.53 -14.90 25.04
CA ILE A 171 10.41 -16.00 25.99
C ILE A 171 11.72 -16.76 25.97
N THR A 172 12.57 -16.54 26.98
CA THR A 172 13.82 -17.24 27.13
C THR A 172 13.62 -18.37 28.14
N GLY A 173 13.74 -19.62 27.69
CA GLY A 173 13.78 -20.76 28.57
C GLY A 173 15.12 -20.87 29.30
N ASP A 174 15.13 -21.57 30.46
CA ASP A 174 16.39 -21.94 31.10
C ASP A 174 17.19 -22.85 30.13
N PRO A 175 18.47 -22.55 29.82
CA PRO A 175 19.30 -23.38 28.94
C PRO A 175 19.40 -24.84 29.39
N ASN A 176 19.21 -25.14 30.66
CA ASN A 176 19.22 -26.48 31.25
C ASN A 176 17.82 -26.94 31.70
N GLY A 177 16.76 -26.16 31.44
CA GLY A 177 15.39 -26.47 31.82
C GLY A 177 14.70 -27.40 30.84
N ALA A 178 13.56 -27.98 31.25
CA ALA A 178 12.69 -28.72 30.34
C ALA A 178 12.14 -27.81 29.25
N PRO A 179 11.91 -28.34 28.02
CA PRO A 179 11.32 -27.55 26.93
C PRO A 179 10.02 -26.89 27.37
N ILE A 180 9.83 -25.62 27.00
CA ILE A 180 8.58 -24.89 27.26
C ILE A 180 7.46 -25.66 26.55
N LYS A 181 6.50 -26.19 27.34
CA LYS A 181 5.33 -26.84 26.78
C LYS A 181 4.43 -25.78 26.14
N THR A 182 4.45 -25.68 24.83
CA THR A 182 3.44 -24.94 24.08
C THR A 182 2.18 -25.79 24.02
N GLU A 183 1.07 -25.32 24.59
CA GLU A 183 -0.23 -25.94 24.35
C GLU A 183 -0.59 -25.69 22.88
N GLU A 184 -0.47 -26.71 22.06
CA GLU A 184 -0.98 -26.66 20.70
C GLU A 184 -2.49 -26.42 20.75
N SER A 185 -2.94 -25.34 20.08
CA SER A 185 -4.37 -25.08 19.91
C SER A 185 -5.03 -26.30 19.28
N GLY A 186 -6.28 -26.59 19.66
CA GLY A 186 -6.99 -27.86 19.41
C GLY A 186 -6.96 -28.47 18.00
N SER A 187 -6.43 -27.78 17.00
CA SER A 187 -6.17 -28.30 15.64
C SER A 187 -5.04 -29.36 15.62
N GLY A 188 -3.98 -29.21 16.41
CA GLY A 188 -2.88 -30.19 16.48
C GLY A 188 -3.37 -31.54 17.07
N ARG A 189 -4.19 -31.49 18.11
CA ARG A 189 -4.82 -32.70 18.70
C ARG A 189 -5.75 -33.42 17.72
N LEU A 190 -6.47 -32.66 16.89
CA LEU A 190 -7.38 -33.24 15.89
C LEU A 190 -6.58 -34.00 14.80
N PHE A 191 -5.49 -33.42 14.31
CA PHE A 191 -4.61 -34.09 13.33
C PHE A 191 -3.94 -35.35 13.89
N GLU A 192 -3.57 -35.33 15.17
CA GLU A 192 -2.97 -36.49 15.85
C GLU A 192 -4.01 -37.61 16.04
N LEU A 193 -5.24 -37.29 16.40
CA LEU A 193 -6.37 -38.23 16.47
C LEU A 193 -6.68 -38.84 15.10
N ILE A 194 -6.76 -38.05 14.05
CA ILE A 194 -7.02 -38.54 12.69
C ILE A 194 -5.90 -39.50 12.25
N ARG A 195 -4.62 -39.14 12.46
CA ARG A 195 -3.47 -39.98 12.12
C ARG A 195 -3.47 -41.30 12.89
N ASN A 196 -3.82 -41.29 14.17
CA ASN A 196 -3.91 -42.51 14.99
C ASN A 196 -5.08 -43.41 14.56
N MET A 197 -6.20 -42.85 14.14
CA MET A 197 -7.33 -43.60 13.56
C MET A 197 -6.97 -44.26 12.22
N GLU A 198 -6.21 -43.58 11.35
CA GLU A 198 -5.73 -44.13 10.08
C GLU A 198 -4.71 -45.28 10.29
N MET A 199 -3.81 -45.13 11.26
CA MET A 199 -2.87 -46.15 11.62
C MET A 199 -3.54 -47.42 12.20
N SER A 200 -4.59 -47.20 13.04
CA SER A 200 -5.38 -48.32 13.61
C SER A 200 -6.14 -49.11 12.55
N LYS A 201 -6.61 -48.49 11.49
CA LYS A 201 -7.27 -49.18 10.37
C LYS A 201 -6.34 -50.06 9.55
N ARG A 202 -5.04 -49.67 9.40
CA ARG A 202 -4.05 -50.42 8.64
C ARG A 202 -3.54 -51.67 9.37
N VAL A 203 -3.74 -51.77 10.68
CA VAL A 203 -3.33 -52.92 11.50
C VAL A 203 -4.41 -54.01 11.53
N THR A 204 -5.64 -53.71 11.11
CA THR A 204 -6.79 -54.63 11.13
C THR A 204 -7.13 -55.22 9.73
N GLU A 205 -6.37 -54.91 8.69
CA GLU A 205 -6.35 -55.58 7.38
C GLU A 205 -5.11 -56.49 7.25
#